data_6c84db356d91e744bc030ca935afef27
#
_entry.id   6c84db356d91e744bc030ca935afef27
#
_cell.length_a   1.000
_cell.length_b   1.000
_cell.length_c   1.000
_cell.angle_alpha   90.00
_cell.angle_beta   90.00
_cell.angle_gamma   90.00
#
_symmetry.space_group_name_H-M   'P 1'
#
loop_
_entity.id
_entity.type
_entity.pdbx_description
1 polymer ?
#
loop_
_entity_poly.entity_id
_entity_poly.type
_entity_poly.pdbx_seq_one_letter_code
_entity_poly.pdbx_strand_id
1 'polypeptide(L)'
;STPRSNVTKGVYTSTEYPAHQSIPLHNEQAYTLDWPMRIWFYSMIAAETGGETPIADSREIYRRIPARIRERFVEKKLMYVRNYGNGLDVEWSQVFNTEDESVVEAYCRAHSIQCEWKDDGELRTRQICQSVARHPVTQDMVWFNQAHLFHVSNLPPEVRESLLDVVDEEDLPRNVYYGDGSPIEVDLLDEVRGVLDECTIKFPWLENDVLMLDNMLAAHARSPFTGKRKVVVAMAQGHSER
;
A
#
# COMPACT_ATOMS: atom_id res chain seq x y z
N SER A 1 6.71 1.71 -6.77
CA SER A 1 6.58 0.26 -6.58
C SER A 1 7.55 -0.19 -5.51
N THR A 2 7.17 -1.15 -4.69
CA THR A 2 8.09 -1.79 -3.74
C THR A 2 9.04 -2.71 -4.51
N PRO A 3 10.35 -2.72 -4.19
CA PRO A 3 11.31 -3.55 -4.89
C PRO A 3 10.96 -5.04 -4.73
N ARG A 4 10.87 -5.73 -5.87
CA ARG A 4 10.63 -7.18 -5.97
C ARG A 4 11.50 -7.73 -7.07
N SER A 5 12.17 -8.85 -6.82
CA SER A 5 12.95 -9.57 -7.82
C SER A 5 12.10 -10.63 -8.53
N ASN A 6 12.27 -10.77 -9.83
CA ASN A 6 11.59 -11.81 -10.60
C ASN A 6 12.24 -13.16 -10.30
N VAL A 7 11.47 -14.12 -9.82
CA VAL A 7 11.95 -15.49 -9.55
C VAL A 7 11.72 -16.38 -10.78
N THR A 8 10.54 -16.28 -11.39
CA THR A 8 10.18 -16.90 -12.67
C THR A 8 8.98 -16.15 -13.25
N LYS A 9 8.55 -16.48 -14.45
CA LYS A 9 7.43 -15.79 -15.12
C LYS A 9 6.20 -15.73 -14.21
N GLY A 10 5.81 -14.51 -13.82
CA GLY A 10 4.64 -14.24 -12.98
C GLY A 10 4.81 -14.54 -11.49
N VAL A 11 6.02 -14.91 -11.02
CA VAL A 11 6.33 -15.16 -9.61
C VAL A 11 7.48 -14.26 -9.20
N TYR A 12 7.29 -13.52 -8.11
CA TYR A 12 8.23 -12.52 -7.61
C TYR A 12 8.63 -12.85 -6.16
N THR A 13 9.75 -12.30 -5.70
CA THR A 13 10.01 -12.25 -4.26
C THR A 13 8.89 -11.48 -3.58
N SER A 14 8.55 -11.84 -2.34
CA SER A 14 7.77 -10.92 -1.49
C SER A 14 8.58 -9.62 -1.33
N THR A 15 7.90 -8.52 -0.98
CA THR A 15 8.52 -7.20 -0.84
C THR A 15 9.84 -7.29 -0.08
N GLU A 16 10.92 -6.82 -0.71
CA GLU A 16 12.25 -6.74 -0.12
C GLU A 16 12.29 -5.55 0.86
N TYR A 17 12.09 -5.85 2.14
CA TYR A 17 12.03 -4.88 3.22
C TYR A 17 12.87 -5.41 4.41
N PRO A 18 13.53 -4.55 5.21
CA PRO A 18 14.40 -4.99 6.28
C PRO A 18 13.74 -6.03 7.19
N ALA A 19 14.49 -7.09 7.54
CA ALA A 19 13.94 -8.24 8.28
C ALA A 19 13.40 -7.86 9.66
N HIS A 20 14.03 -6.88 10.32
CA HIS A 20 13.66 -6.41 11.66
C HIS A 20 12.44 -5.48 11.70
N GLN A 21 11.92 -5.06 10.54
CA GLN A 21 10.76 -4.18 10.43
C GLN A 21 9.53 -4.97 10.01
N SER A 22 8.35 -4.57 10.50
CA SER A 22 7.07 -5.08 10.03
C SER A 22 6.64 -4.38 8.74
N ILE A 23 5.87 -5.06 7.91
CA ILE A 23 5.05 -4.42 6.89
C ILE A 23 3.62 -4.41 7.43
N PRO A 24 3.02 -3.23 7.66
CA PRO A 24 1.66 -3.14 8.19
C PRO A 24 0.62 -3.84 7.30
N LEU A 25 -0.54 -4.16 7.87
CA LEU A 25 -1.69 -4.71 7.13
C LEU A 25 -2.06 -3.82 5.95
N HIS A 26 -2.20 -4.41 4.78
CA HIS A 26 -2.63 -3.73 3.57
C HIS A 26 -3.28 -4.72 2.58
N ASN A 27 -4.11 -4.20 1.70
CA ASN A 27 -4.54 -4.90 0.50
C ASN A 27 -3.64 -4.45 -0.64
N GLU A 28 -3.17 -5.38 -1.48
CA GLU A 28 -2.21 -5.09 -2.55
C GLU A 28 -2.80 -4.09 -3.55
N GLN A 29 -2.06 -3.00 -3.80
CA GLN A 29 -2.43 -1.92 -4.71
C GLN A 29 -3.73 -1.17 -4.37
N ALA A 30 -4.23 -1.25 -3.14
CA ALA A 30 -5.43 -0.53 -2.73
C ALA A 30 -5.27 1.02 -2.71
N TYR A 31 -4.08 1.51 -3.03
CA TYR A 31 -3.76 2.92 -3.24
C TYR A 31 -3.83 3.35 -4.71
N THR A 32 -4.37 2.51 -5.58
CA THR A 32 -4.59 2.78 -7.01
C THR A 32 -6.03 2.43 -7.40
N LEU A 33 -6.40 2.69 -8.65
CA LEU A 33 -7.68 2.27 -9.24
C LEU A 33 -7.61 0.89 -9.93
N ASP A 34 -6.44 0.26 -9.92
CA ASP A 34 -6.20 -1.05 -10.53
C ASP A 34 -5.48 -1.95 -9.53
N TRP A 35 -6.01 -3.17 -9.32
CA TRP A 35 -5.43 -4.12 -8.37
C TRP A 35 -5.65 -5.58 -8.78
N PRO A 36 -4.82 -6.51 -8.27
CA PRO A 36 -5.06 -7.94 -8.45
C PRO A 36 -6.16 -8.41 -7.50
N MET A 37 -7.07 -9.25 -7.99
CA MET A 37 -8.11 -9.87 -7.17
C MET A 37 -7.59 -11.07 -6.36
N ARG A 38 -6.53 -11.73 -6.84
CA ARG A 38 -5.96 -12.92 -6.21
C ARG A 38 -4.48 -12.76 -5.95
N ILE A 39 -4.07 -13.17 -4.76
CA ILE A 39 -2.66 -13.19 -4.35
C ILE A 39 -2.37 -14.57 -3.79
N TRP A 40 -1.23 -15.13 -4.19
CA TRP A 40 -0.67 -16.36 -3.64
C TRP A 40 0.66 -16.07 -3.01
N PHE A 41 0.87 -16.62 -1.84
CA PHE A 41 2.16 -16.67 -1.17
C PHE A 41 2.59 -18.14 -1.06
N TYR A 42 3.85 -18.42 -1.34
CA TYR A 42 4.44 -19.75 -1.17
C TYR A 42 5.69 -19.64 -0.30
N SER A 43 5.70 -20.38 0.80
CA SER A 43 6.83 -20.43 1.74
C SER A 43 7.88 -21.42 1.27
N MET A 44 8.93 -20.91 0.63
CA MET A 44 10.07 -21.74 0.22
C MET A 44 11.02 -22.03 1.38
N ILE A 45 11.22 -21.05 2.28
CA ILE A 45 12.04 -21.13 3.48
C ILE A 45 11.29 -20.38 4.56
N ALA A 46 10.89 -21.08 5.61
CA ALA A 46 10.32 -20.47 6.81
C ALA A 46 11.41 -19.80 7.64
N ALA A 47 11.09 -18.68 8.28
CA ALA A 47 12.02 -17.99 9.18
C ALA A 47 12.31 -18.82 10.45
N GLU A 48 13.43 -18.56 11.10
CA GLU A 48 13.76 -19.19 12.40
C GLU A 48 12.80 -18.71 13.50
N THR A 49 12.49 -17.40 13.49
CA THR A 49 11.48 -16.82 14.38
C THR A 49 10.70 -15.73 13.63
N GLY A 50 9.41 -15.60 13.90
CA GLY A 50 8.56 -14.59 13.26
C GLY A 50 8.34 -14.86 11.78
N GLY A 51 8.24 -13.80 10.99
CA GLY A 51 8.13 -13.88 9.53
C GLY A 51 6.78 -14.37 9.01
N GLU A 52 5.77 -14.40 9.87
CA GLU A 52 4.39 -14.73 9.50
C GLU A 52 3.90 -13.76 8.41
N THR A 53 2.86 -14.16 7.73
CA THR A 53 2.02 -13.28 6.94
C THR A 53 0.68 -13.10 7.67
N PRO A 54 0.60 -12.14 8.62
CA PRO A 54 -0.66 -11.83 9.28
C PRO A 54 -1.73 -11.47 8.26
N ILE A 55 -2.97 -11.82 8.56
CA ILE A 55 -4.13 -11.50 7.71
C ILE A 55 -5.25 -10.89 8.55
N ALA A 56 -6.14 -10.13 7.89
CA ALA A 56 -7.36 -9.62 8.50
C ALA A 56 -8.49 -9.55 7.48
N ASP A 57 -9.73 -9.82 7.91
CA ASP A 57 -10.92 -9.72 7.07
C ASP A 57 -11.29 -8.24 6.84
N SER A 58 -11.18 -7.76 5.60
CA SER A 58 -11.46 -6.38 5.22
C SER A 58 -12.93 -5.98 5.43
N ARG A 59 -13.86 -6.94 5.49
CA ARG A 59 -15.28 -6.73 5.83
C ARG A 59 -15.45 -6.47 7.33
N GLU A 60 -14.71 -7.22 8.15
CA GLU A 60 -14.71 -7.02 9.61
C GLU A 60 -14.07 -5.68 9.97
N ILE A 61 -12.95 -5.33 9.34
CA ILE A 61 -12.33 -4.01 9.47
C ILE A 61 -13.35 -2.92 9.12
N TYR A 62 -14.02 -3.02 7.96
CA TYR A 62 -15.05 -2.07 7.53
C TYR A 62 -16.17 -1.91 8.58
N ARG A 63 -16.62 -3.00 9.19
CA ARG A 63 -17.69 -2.97 10.19
C ARG A 63 -17.24 -2.36 11.52
N ARG A 64 -16.00 -2.61 11.94
CA ARG A 64 -15.45 -2.13 13.22
C ARG A 64 -14.99 -0.68 13.18
N ILE A 65 -14.54 -0.20 12.03
CA ILE A 65 -14.20 1.23 11.92
C ILE A 65 -15.41 2.09 12.29
N PRO A 66 -15.27 3.06 13.22
CA PRO A 66 -16.37 3.92 13.65
C PRO A 66 -17.08 4.59 12.47
N ALA A 67 -18.41 4.65 12.53
CA ALA A 67 -19.23 5.17 11.42
C ALA A 67 -18.78 6.58 10.98
N ARG A 68 -18.48 7.47 11.93
CA ARG A 68 -17.99 8.84 11.65
C ARG A 68 -16.72 8.89 10.81
N ILE A 69 -15.80 7.92 11.02
CA ILE A 69 -14.57 7.81 10.23
C ILE A 69 -14.91 7.25 8.86
N ARG A 70 -15.63 6.14 8.82
CA ARG A 70 -16.00 5.44 7.59
C ARG A 70 -16.79 6.35 6.63
N GLU A 71 -17.81 7.06 7.14
CA GLU A 71 -18.63 7.98 6.36
C GLU A 71 -17.79 9.13 5.78
N ARG A 72 -16.88 9.69 6.56
CA ARG A 72 -15.98 10.76 6.14
C ARG A 72 -15.03 10.30 5.03
N PHE A 73 -14.46 9.10 5.17
CA PHE A 73 -13.59 8.50 4.17
C PHE A 73 -14.34 8.19 2.86
N VAL A 74 -15.57 7.68 2.97
CA VAL A 74 -16.45 7.42 1.81
C VAL A 74 -16.79 8.71 1.08
N GLU A 75 -17.22 9.75 1.79
CA GLU A 75 -17.62 11.04 1.24
C GLU A 75 -16.44 11.74 0.54
N LYS A 76 -15.29 11.80 1.22
CA LYS A 76 -14.14 12.57 0.74
C LYS A 76 -13.22 11.80 -0.21
N LYS A 77 -13.25 10.47 -0.20
CA LYS A 77 -12.25 9.63 -0.87
C LYS A 77 -10.83 9.94 -0.40
N LEU A 78 -9.82 9.42 -1.11
CA LEU A 78 -8.41 9.60 -0.76
C LEU A 78 -7.61 10.07 -1.97
N MET A 79 -6.70 11.01 -1.76
CA MET A 79 -5.72 11.46 -2.74
C MET A 79 -4.33 11.00 -2.32
N TYR A 80 -3.77 10.07 -3.07
CA TYR A 80 -2.38 9.64 -2.90
C TYR A 80 -1.46 10.55 -3.69
N VAL A 81 -0.42 11.06 -3.03
CA VAL A 81 0.59 11.95 -3.61
C VAL A 81 1.94 11.25 -3.58
N ARG A 82 2.67 11.33 -4.67
CA ARG A 82 4.06 10.88 -4.74
C ARG A 82 4.91 11.92 -5.43
N ASN A 83 6.09 12.17 -4.87
CA ASN A 83 7.15 12.99 -5.47
C ASN A 83 8.33 12.09 -5.81
N TYR A 84 8.88 12.26 -7.00
CA TYR A 84 9.98 11.48 -7.53
C TYR A 84 11.13 12.41 -7.89
N GLY A 85 12.38 12.02 -7.62
CA GLY A 85 13.56 12.71 -8.07
C GLY A 85 14.17 13.71 -7.07
N ASN A 86 13.54 13.94 -5.92
CA ASN A 86 14.05 14.87 -4.89
C ASN A 86 15.16 14.27 -3.99
N GLY A 87 15.77 13.16 -4.41
CA GLY A 87 16.81 12.48 -3.64
C GLY A 87 16.30 11.63 -2.46
N LEU A 88 14.99 11.63 -2.17
CA LEU A 88 14.37 10.92 -1.06
C LEU A 88 13.61 9.66 -1.50
N ASP A 89 13.22 9.54 -2.77
CA ASP A 89 12.61 8.35 -3.38
C ASP A 89 13.28 8.07 -4.73
N VAL A 90 12.91 6.96 -5.32
CA VAL A 90 13.38 6.49 -6.62
C VAL A 90 13.01 7.49 -7.72
N GLU A 91 13.93 7.70 -8.67
CA GLU A 91 13.70 8.54 -9.84
C GLU A 91 12.48 8.05 -10.65
N TRP A 92 11.71 8.99 -11.18
CA TRP A 92 10.54 8.65 -12.00
C TRP A 92 10.90 7.80 -13.22
N SER A 93 12.06 8.04 -13.83
CA SER A 93 12.54 7.26 -14.99
C SER A 93 12.71 5.78 -14.65
N GLN A 94 13.15 5.46 -13.44
CA GLN A 94 13.27 4.07 -12.97
C GLN A 94 11.88 3.45 -12.68
N VAL A 95 10.96 4.25 -12.11
CA VAL A 95 9.61 3.76 -11.77
C VAL A 95 8.79 3.47 -13.03
N PHE A 96 8.85 4.35 -14.02
CA PHE A 96 8.12 4.21 -15.29
C PHE A 96 8.92 3.47 -16.36
N ASN A 97 10.19 3.14 -16.09
CA ASN A 97 11.11 2.47 -16.99
C ASN A 97 11.20 3.16 -18.37
N THR A 98 11.29 4.49 -18.35
CA THR A 98 11.42 5.37 -19.52
C THR A 98 12.06 6.69 -19.12
N GLU A 99 12.76 7.34 -20.04
CA GLU A 99 13.25 8.72 -19.90
C GLU A 99 12.40 9.72 -20.70
N ASP A 100 11.32 9.25 -21.32
CA ASP A 100 10.41 10.06 -22.13
C ASP A 100 9.21 10.51 -21.30
N GLU A 101 9.15 11.80 -20.98
CA GLU A 101 8.06 12.42 -20.22
C GLU A 101 6.69 12.20 -20.88
N SER A 102 6.63 12.20 -22.21
CA SER A 102 5.38 11.99 -22.95
C SER A 102 4.78 10.60 -22.73
N VAL A 103 5.64 9.58 -22.53
CA VAL A 103 5.23 8.21 -22.16
C VAL A 103 4.65 8.19 -20.74
N VAL A 104 5.29 8.90 -19.81
CA VAL A 104 4.81 9.04 -18.43
C VAL A 104 3.45 9.74 -18.41
N GLU A 105 3.31 10.85 -19.12
CA GLU A 105 2.04 11.57 -19.22
C GLU A 105 0.93 10.72 -19.83
N ALA A 106 1.24 9.97 -20.89
CA ALA A 106 0.27 9.05 -21.51
C ALA A 106 -0.16 7.96 -20.53
N TYR A 107 0.78 7.39 -19.77
CA TYR A 107 0.47 6.44 -18.71
C TYR A 107 -0.41 7.07 -17.63
N CYS A 108 -0.05 8.24 -17.13
CA CYS A 108 -0.81 8.95 -16.09
C CYS A 108 -2.25 9.23 -16.56
N ARG A 109 -2.44 9.74 -17.78
CA ARG A 109 -3.78 9.96 -18.36
C ARG A 109 -4.58 8.65 -18.44
N ALA A 110 -3.97 7.58 -18.91
CA ALA A 110 -4.62 6.28 -19.04
C ALA A 110 -5.05 5.69 -17.69
N HIS A 111 -4.39 6.08 -16.59
CA HIS A 111 -4.63 5.57 -15.23
C HIS A 111 -5.33 6.58 -14.31
N SER A 112 -5.87 7.68 -14.85
CA SER A 112 -6.51 8.74 -14.04
C SER A 112 -5.59 9.33 -12.96
N ILE A 113 -4.31 9.47 -13.28
CA ILE A 113 -3.28 10.07 -12.46
C ILE A 113 -3.02 11.49 -12.99
N GLN A 114 -3.06 12.48 -12.12
CA GLN A 114 -2.55 13.81 -12.42
C GLN A 114 -1.03 13.79 -12.28
N CYS A 115 -0.31 14.28 -13.27
CA CYS A 115 1.13 14.48 -13.20
C CYS A 115 1.46 15.98 -13.34
N GLU A 116 2.46 16.40 -12.59
CA GLU A 116 2.98 17.77 -12.52
C GLU A 116 4.49 17.69 -12.57
N TRP A 117 5.07 18.23 -13.65
CA TRP A 117 6.52 18.40 -13.76
C TRP A 117 6.94 19.65 -13.04
N LYS A 118 7.97 19.54 -12.19
CA LYS A 118 8.59 20.67 -11.52
C LYS A 118 9.74 21.24 -12.35
N ASP A 119 10.14 22.48 -12.04
CA ASP A 119 11.16 23.23 -12.82
C ASP A 119 12.53 22.53 -12.91
N ASP A 120 12.85 21.66 -11.97
CA ASP A 120 14.11 20.91 -11.89
C ASP A 120 14.03 19.50 -12.51
N GLY A 121 12.91 19.16 -13.16
CA GLY A 121 12.68 17.86 -13.79
C GLY A 121 12.16 16.78 -12.84
N GLU A 122 11.83 17.12 -11.61
CA GLU A 122 11.13 16.24 -10.69
C GLU A 122 9.67 16.04 -11.13
N LEU A 123 9.09 14.93 -10.74
CA LEU A 123 7.70 14.60 -11.02
C LEU A 123 6.89 14.47 -9.73
N ARG A 124 5.75 15.19 -9.67
CA ARG A 124 4.69 14.94 -8.69
C ARG A 124 3.51 14.28 -9.34
N THR A 125 2.99 13.21 -8.71
CA THR A 125 1.75 12.56 -9.15
C THR A 125 0.68 12.62 -8.05
N ARG A 126 -0.58 12.79 -8.46
CA ARG A 126 -1.75 12.73 -7.56
C ARG A 126 -2.79 11.82 -8.18
N GLN A 127 -3.33 10.91 -7.37
CA GLN A 127 -4.42 10.05 -7.80
C GLN A 127 -5.53 10.01 -6.74
N ILE A 128 -6.76 10.32 -7.15
CA ILE A 128 -7.93 10.16 -6.27
C ILE A 128 -8.42 8.72 -6.39
N CYS A 129 -8.41 8.02 -5.26
CA CYS A 129 -8.77 6.62 -5.16
C CYS A 129 -9.92 6.40 -4.15
N GLN A 130 -10.47 5.20 -4.17
CA GLN A 130 -11.44 4.72 -3.20
C GLN A 130 -10.84 4.68 -1.78
N SER A 131 -11.70 4.81 -0.78
CA SER A 131 -11.37 4.51 0.63
C SER A 131 -11.98 3.17 1.07
N VAL A 132 -13.10 2.83 0.47
CA VAL A 132 -13.82 1.56 0.60
C VAL A 132 -14.20 1.07 -0.79
N ALA A 133 -14.43 -0.22 -0.93
CA ALA A 133 -14.87 -0.79 -2.19
C ALA A 133 -15.99 -1.81 -1.98
N ARG A 134 -16.80 -2.04 -3.01
CA ARG A 134 -17.78 -3.13 -3.04
C ARG A 134 -17.16 -4.30 -3.77
N HIS A 135 -17.09 -5.45 -3.12
CA HIS A 135 -16.54 -6.64 -3.76
C HIS A 135 -17.43 -7.08 -4.93
N PRO A 136 -16.88 -7.27 -6.16
CA PRO A 136 -17.69 -7.45 -7.36
C PRO A 136 -18.52 -8.74 -7.37
N VAL A 137 -18.11 -9.77 -6.63
CA VAL A 137 -18.78 -11.07 -6.58
C VAL A 137 -19.67 -11.19 -5.35
N THR A 138 -19.13 -10.94 -4.13
CA THR A 138 -19.90 -11.12 -2.89
C THR A 138 -20.79 -9.94 -2.57
N GLN A 139 -20.56 -8.78 -3.18
CA GLN A 139 -21.24 -7.51 -2.93
C GLN A 139 -21.03 -6.95 -1.51
N ASP A 140 -20.13 -7.53 -0.74
CA ASP A 140 -19.72 -7.01 0.57
C ASP A 140 -18.99 -5.68 0.43
N MET A 141 -19.21 -4.79 1.39
CA MET A 141 -18.38 -3.59 1.54
C MET A 141 -17.11 -3.95 2.32
N VAL A 142 -15.98 -3.49 1.83
CA VAL A 142 -14.66 -3.71 2.42
C VAL A 142 -13.93 -2.39 2.67
N TRP A 143 -13.15 -2.33 3.74
CA TRP A 143 -12.16 -1.28 3.93
C TRP A 143 -11.00 -1.56 2.98
N PHE A 144 -10.83 -0.69 1.97
CA PHE A 144 -9.92 -0.99 0.86
C PHE A 144 -9.11 0.24 0.47
N ASN A 145 -8.11 0.54 1.26
CA ASN A 145 -7.17 1.64 1.07
C ASN A 145 -5.90 1.42 1.89
N GLN A 146 -4.92 2.30 1.72
CA GLN A 146 -3.65 2.28 2.46
C GLN A 146 -3.34 3.63 3.12
N ALA A 147 -4.35 4.42 3.52
CA ALA A 147 -4.12 5.74 4.11
C ALA A 147 -3.25 5.66 5.37
N HIS A 148 -3.53 4.72 6.28
CA HIS A 148 -2.79 4.50 7.52
C HIS A 148 -1.30 4.21 7.29
N LEU A 149 -0.93 3.70 6.10
CA LEU A 149 0.43 3.30 5.73
C LEU A 149 1.16 4.41 4.94
N PHE A 150 0.45 5.14 4.08
CA PHE A 150 1.03 6.19 3.25
C PHE A 150 1.17 7.52 3.98
N HIS A 151 0.31 7.81 4.96
CA HIS A 151 0.34 9.05 5.72
C HIS A 151 1.65 9.19 6.51
N VAL A 152 2.19 10.40 6.55
CA VAL A 152 3.46 10.70 7.22
C VAL A 152 3.47 10.27 8.70
N SER A 153 2.31 10.22 9.37
CA SER A 153 2.18 9.71 10.75
C SER A 153 2.49 8.23 10.92
N ASN A 154 2.67 7.47 9.84
CA ASN A 154 3.13 6.08 9.91
C ASN A 154 4.63 5.97 10.19
N LEU A 155 5.39 7.03 9.99
CA LEU A 155 6.81 7.08 10.31
C LEU A 155 7.02 7.19 11.82
N PRO A 156 8.11 6.60 12.36
CA PRO A 156 8.52 6.87 13.73
C PRO A 156 8.65 8.38 13.96
N PRO A 157 8.26 8.92 15.13
CA PRO A 157 8.24 10.36 15.39
C PRO A 157 9.56 11.06 15.05
N GLU A 158 10.68 10.49 15.47
CA GLU A 158 12.03 11.06 15.22
C GLU A 158 12.35 11.12 13.71
N VAL A 159 11.94 10.10 12.93
CA VAL A 159 12.15 10.07 11.47
C VAL A 159 11.25 11.10 10.79
N ARG A 160 9.99 11.20 11.24
CA ARG A 160 9.03 12.18 10.72
C ARG A 160 9.50 13.61 10.97
N GLU A 161 9.91 13.93 12.20
CA GLU A 161 10.41 15.25 12.56
C GLU A 161 11.65 15.60 11.71
N SER A 162 12.64 14.72 11.66
CA SER A 162 13.85 14.93 10.85
C SER A 162 13.55 15.13 9.36
N LEU A 163 12.54 14.44 8.83
CA LEU A 163 12.16 14.57 7.43
C LEU A 163 11.46 15.91 7.17
N LEU A 164 10.54 16.32 8.05
CA LEU A 164 9.81 17.59 7.94
C LEU A 164 10.68 18.83 8.24
N ASP A 165 11.86 18.65 8.87
CA ASP A 165 12.85 19.72 9.03
C ASP A 165 13.62 20.03 7.74
N VAL A 166 13.63 19.09 6.77
CA VAL A 166 14.42 19.26 5.53
C VAL A 166 13.57 19.38 4.27
N VAL A 167 12.30 18.97 4.30
CA VAL A 167 11.36 19.10 3.18
C VAL A 167 9.98 19.52 3.66
N ASP A 168 9.29 20.30 2.84
CA ASP A 168 7.89 20.63 3.09
C ASP A 168 7.02 19.37 2.99
N GLU A 169 5.90 19.33 3.72
CA GLU A 169 5.01 18.17 3.75
C GLU A 169 4.52 17.78 2.35
N GLU A 170 4.28 18.76 1.48
CA GLU A 170 3.83 18.52 0.11
C GLU A 170 4.90 17.88 -0.79
N ASP A 171 6.19 18.00 -0.41
CA ASP A 171 7.35 17.45 -1.12
C ASP A 171 7.83 16.11 -0.57
N LEU A 172 7.14 15.59 0.44
CA LEU A 172 7.42 14.25 0.95
C LEU A 172 7.38 13.21 -0.18
N PRO A 173 8.25 12.19 -0.17
CA PRO A 173 8.28 11.13 -1.19
C PRO A 173 6.91 10.52 -1.45
N ARG A 174 6.11 10.37 -0.40
CA ARG A 174 4.73 9.94 -0.46
C ARG A 174 3.94 10.48 0.72
N ASN A 175 2.70 10.81 0.47
CA ASN A 175 1.71 11.15 1.51
C ASN A 175 0.30 10.86 0.97
N VAL A 176 -0.68 11.00 1.84
CA VAL A 176 -2.10 10.83 1.50
C VAL A 176 -2.93 11.90 2.19
N TYR A 177 -3.90 12.40 1.45
CA TYR A 177 -4.86 13.41 1.88
C TYR A 177 -6.27 12.90 1.59
N TYR A 178 -7.28 13.60 2.09
CA TYR A 178 -8.62 13.42 1.53
C TYR A 178 -8.63 13.83 0.05
N GLY A 179 -9.60 13.33 -0.72
CA GLY A 179 -9.70 13.59 -2.15
C GLY A 179 -9.90 15.06 -2.52
N ASP A 180 -10.37 15.89 -1.58
CA ASP A 180 -10.46 17.34 -1.70
C ASP A 180 -9.15 18.09 -1.37
N GLY A 181 -8.09 17.35 -1.05
CA GLY A 181 -6.78 17.89 -0.67
C GLY A 181 -6.66 18.27 0.81
N SER A 182 -7.72 18.17 1.60
CA SER A 182 -7.64 18.46 3.04
C SER A 182 -6.85 17.37 3.77
N PRO A 183 -6.09 17.73 4.85
CA PRO A 183 -5.30 16.78 5.61
C PRO A 183 -6.19 15.76 6.34
N ILE A 184 -5.65 14.55 6.53
CA ILE A 184 -6.29 13.51 7.32
C ILE A 184 -5.79 13.65 8.76
N GLU A 185 -6.70 13.68 9.71
CA GLU A 185 -6.37 13.81 11.12
C GLU A 185 -5.65 12.54 11.63
N VAL A 186 -4.54 12.74 12.33
CA VAL A 186 -3.71 11.65 12.85
C VAL A 186 -4.51 10.74 13.80
N ASP A 187 -5.33 11.33 14.67
CA ASP A 187 -6.14 10.59 15.63
C ASP A 187 -7.11 9.61 14.95
N LEU A 188 -7.67 9.99 13.78
CA LEU A 188 -8.54 9.10 13.01
C LEU A 188 -7.77 7.93 12.43
N LEU A 189 -6.54 8.17 11.96
CA LEU A 189 -5.67 7.11 11.45
C LEU A 189 -5.19 6.18 12.56
N ASP A 190 -4.98 6.69 13.78
CA ASP A 190 -4.60 5.88 14.94
C ASP A 190 -5.75 4.97 15.37
N GLU A 191 -7.00 5.45 15.33
CA GLU A 191 -8.16 4.59 15.54
C GLU A 191 -8.27 3.51 14.44
N VAL A 192 -8.02 3.86 13.18
CA VAL A 192 -7.99 2.88 12.08
C VAL A 192 -6.91 1.83 12.33
N ARG A 193 -5.69 2.22 12.73
CA ARG A 193 -4.59 1.31 13.08
C ARG A 193 -4.99 0.38 14.21
N GLY A 194 -5.63 0.89 15.25
CA GLY A 194 -6.15 0.07 16.36
C GLY A 194 -7.11 -1.01 15.89
N VAL A 195 -8.07 -0.68 15.02
CA VAL A 195 -9.01 -1.66 14.46
C VAL A 195 -8.29 -2.70 13.61
N LEU A 196 -7.30 -2.29 12.80
CA LEU A 196 -6.49 -3.21 12.00
C LEU A 196 -5.75 -4.22 12.90
N ASP A 197 -5.15 -3.74 13.99
CA ASP A 197 -4.42 -4.58 14.94
C ASP A 197 -5.36 -5.58 15.63
N GLU A 198 -6.54 -5.15 16.06
CA GLU A 198 -7.56 -6.02 16.68
C GLU A 198 -8.10 -7.10 15.74
N CYS A 199 -8.18 -6.81 14.44
CA CYS A 199 -8.63 -7.77 13.43
C CYS A 199 -7.54 -8.74 12.96
N THR A 200 -6.29 -8.54 13.39
CA THR A 200 -5.14 -9.28 12.88
C THR A 200 -5.09 -10.71 13.41
N ILE A 201 -4.98 -11.67 12.49
CA ILE A 201 -4.76 -13.08 12.77
C ILE A 201 -3.35 -13.46 12.31
N LYS A 202 -2.60 -14.15 13.16
CA LYS A 202 -1.25 -14.63 12.86
C LYS A 202 -1.18 -16.15 12.94
N PHE A 203 -0.40 -16.74 12.06
CA PHE A 203 -0.08 -18.16 12.04
C PHE A 203 1.35 -18.36 11.53
N PRO A 204 2.09 -19.37 12.02
CA PRO A 204 3.45 -19.62 11.55
C PRO A 204 3.42 -20.19 10.12
N TRP A 205 4.47 -19.85 9.35
CA TRP A 205 4.75 -20.52 8.09
C TRP A 205 5.49 -21.84 8.33
N LEU A 206 5.07 -22.85 7.61
CA LEU A 206 5.88 -24.06 7.38
C LEU A 206 6.44 -24.02 5.95
N GLU A 207 7.55 -24.70 5.71
CA GLU A 207 8.07 -24.88 4.34
C GLU A 207 7.04 -25.60 3.48
N ASN A 208 6.87 -25.13 2.25
CA ASN A 208 5.89 -25.61 1.27
C ASN A 208 4.42 -25.20 1.55
N ASP A 209 4.14 -24.41 2.55
CA ASP A 209 2.81 -23.82 2.71
C ASP A 209 2.47 -22.90 1.56
N VAL A 210 1.21 -22.94 1.14
CA VAL A 210 0.61 -22.00 0.18
C VAL A 210 -0.55 -21.28 0.83
N LEU A 211 -0.52 -19.97 0.82
CA LEU A 211 -1.63 -19.11 1.22
C LEU A 211 -2.20 -18.41 -0.02
N MET A 212 -3.47 -18.62 -0.31
CA MET A 212 -4.20 -17.88 -1.35
C MET A 212 -5.18 -16.93 -0.70
N LEU A 213 -5.15 -15.67 -1.12
CA LEU A 213 -6.07 -14.63 -0.64
C LEU A 213 -6.90 -14.05 -1.79
N ASP A 214 -8.16 -13.76 -1.48
CA ASP A 214 -8.90 -12.73 -2.18
C ASP A 214 -8.42 -11.39 -1.65
N ASN A 215 -7.78 -10.60 -2.51
CA ASN A 215 -7.13 -9.36 -2.12
C ASN A 215 -8.10 -8.29 -1.59
N MET A 216 -9.35 -8.30 -2.03
CA MET A 216 -10.34 -7.36 -1.51
C MET A 216 -10.89 -7.80 -0.14
N LEU A 217 -11.04 -9.10 0.06
CA LEU A 217 -11.63 -9.65 1.30
C LEU A 217 -10.61 -9.82 2.42
N ALA A 218 -9.32 -9.92 2.10
CA ALA A 218 -8.27 -10.17 3.09
C ALA A 218 -7.08 -9.23 2.91
N ALA A 219 -6.87 -8.36 3.88
CA ALA A 219 -5.61 -7.63 4.03
C ALA A 219 -4.52 -8.56 4.54
N HIS A 220 -3.27 -8.25 4.22
CA HIS A 220 -2.12 -9.04 4.65
C HIS A 220 -0.97 -8.15 5.11
N ALA A 221 -0.07 -8.73 5.90
CA ALA A 221 1.07 -8.04 6.50
C ALA A 221 2.32 -8.93 6.45
N ARG A 222 3.44 -8.43 7.00
CA ARG A 222 4.63 -9.25 7.29
C ARG A 222 5.15 -8.92 8.68
N SER A 223 5.26 -9.93 9.53
CA SER A 223 5.94 -9.80 10.83
C SER A 223 7.46 -9.68 10.64
N PRO A 224 8.18 -9.00 11.56
CA PRO A 224 9.63 -9.08 11.65
C PRO A 224 10.08 -10.52 11.81
N PHE A 225 11.34 -10.81 11.42
CA PHE A 225 11.86 -12.18 11.49
C PHE A 225 13.35 -12.22 11.69
N THR A 226 13.83 -13.39 12.12
CA THR A 226 15.25 -13.74 12.18
C THR A 226 15.55 -14.94 11.30
N GLY A 227 16.82 -15.11 10.97
CA GLY A 227 17.26 -16.18 10.09
C GLY A 227 16.93 -15.97 8.61
N LYS A 228 17.06 -17.04 7.83
CA LYS A 228 16.71 -17.02 6.42
C LYS A 228 15.19 -17.13 6.25
N ARG A 229 14.63 -16.32 5.38
CA ARG A 229 13.21 -16.41 4.99
C ARG A 229 13.09 -16.21 3.48
N LYS A 230 12.34 -17.08 2.81
CA LYS A 230 12.02 -16.90 1.40
C LYS A 230 10.56 -17.25 1.15
N VAL A 231 9.73 -16.24 1.03
CA VAL A 231 8.34 -16.34 0.58
C VAL A 231 8.24 -15.66 -0.77
N VAL A 232 7.66 -16.35 -1.74
CA VAL A 232 7.41 -15.80 -3.08
C VAL A 232 5.94 -15.49 -3.26
N VAL A 233 5.64 -14.57 -4.18
CA VAL A 233 4.28 -14.07 -4.41
C VAL A 233 3.92 -14.17 -5.88
N ALA A 234 2.69 -14.55 -6.16
CA ALA A 234 2.06 -14.43 -7.48
C ALA A 234 0.74 -13.67 -7.37
N MET A 235 0.40 -12.93 -8.40
CA MET A 235 -0.81 -12.12 -8.47
C MET A 235 -1.53 -12.35 -9.79
N ALA A 236 -2.85 -12.35 -9.78
CA ALA A 236 -3.67 -12.55 -10.98
C ALA A 236 -5.05 -11.90 -10.86
N GLN A 237 -5.79 -11.93 -11.97
CA GLN A 237 -7.15 -11.40 -12.10
C GLN A 237 -7.18 -9.89 -11.80
N GLY A 238 -6.59 -9.10 -12.70
CA GLY A 238 -6.66 -7.64 -12.59
C GLY A 238 -8.10 -7.15 -12.58
N HIS A 239 -8.37 -6.20 -11.68
CA HIS A 239 -9.63 -5.47 -11.58
C HIS A 239 -9.36 -3.97 -11.72
N SER A 240 -10.31 -3.22 -12.23
CA SER A 240 -10.22 -1.76 -12.40
C SER A 240 -11.52 -1.10 -11.99
N GLU A 241 -11.43 -0.04 -11.19
CA GLU A 241 -12.53 0.86 -10.80
C GLU A 241 -12.57 2.13 -11.68
N ARG A 242 -11.85 2.16 -12.79
CA ARG A 242 -11.84 3.27 -13.76
C ARG A 242 -13.08 3.26 -14.64
#